data_17dcf0062b6421bce8521987dd4574a9
#
_entry.id   17dcf0062b6421bce8521987dd4574a9
#
_cell.length_a   1.000
_cell.length_b   1.000
_cell.length_c   1.000
_cell.angle_alpha   90.00
_cell.angle_beta   90.00
_cell.angle_gamma   90.00
#
_symmetry.space_group_name_H-M   'P 1'
#
loop_
_entity.id
_entity.type
_entity.pdbx_description
1 polymer ?
#
loop_
_entity_poly.entity_id
_entity_poly.type
_entity_poly.pdbx_seq_one_letter_code
_entity_poly.pdbx_strand_id
1 'polypeptide(L)'
;MKSMFAYLCLGSNDLERSARFYDATLASLGYRRCDTSGESETSWNGWIGWGLYEQEGAVQDALWVCKPFNGDRASVGNGSMVALWAKNWREVNEFHTAALVNGGTSEGAPGLRLLYNPDFYAAYVRDPDGNKLAIVCRGFTSAQGQ
;
A
#
# COMPACT_ATOMS: atom_id res chain seq x y z
N MET A 1 -17.13 -9.88 2.75
CA MET A 1 -17.43 -9.54 1.33
C MET A 1 -16.14 -9.65 0.54
N LYS A 2 -16.19 -10.27 -0.60
CA LYS A 2 -15.02 -10.40 -1.48
C LYS A 2 -14.70 -9.05 -2.12
N SER A 3 -13.42 -8.64 -2.08
CA SER A 3 -12.97 -7.46 -2.80
C SER A 3 -13.19 -7.61 -4.30
N MET A 4 -13.49 -6.51 -4.99
CA MET A 4 -13.55 -6.53 -6.45
C MET A 4 -12.17 -6.69 -7.08
N PHE A 5 -11.11 -6.42 -6.34
CA PHE A 5 -9.74 -6.53 -6.83
C PHE A 5 -9.14 -7.86 -6.42
N ALA A 6 -8.52 -8.56 -7.36
CA ALA A 6 -7.72 -9.74 -7.06
C ALA A 6 -6.37 -9.34 -6.48
N TYR A 7 -5.71 -8.40 -7.13
CA TYR A 7 -4.45 -7.82 -6.68
C TYR A 7 -4.24 -6.47 -7.34
N LEU A 8 -3.28 -5.72 -6.81
CA LEU A 8 -2.78 -4.49 -7.39
C LEU A 8 -1.30 -4.64 -7.66
N CYS A 9 -0.80 -3.94 -8.67
CA CYS A 9 0.62 -3.99 -9.03
C CYS A 9 1.14 -2.56 -9.23
N LEU A 10 2.25 -2.25 -8.56
CA LEU A 10 2.93 -0.97 -8.67
C LEU A 10 4.36 -1.19 -9.15
N GLY A 11 4.81 -0.33 -10.04
CA GLY A 11 6.18 -0.41 -10.57
C GLY A 11 7.22 0.16 -9.62
N SER A 12 8.42 -0.43 -9.64
CA SER A 12 9.54 0.05 -8.85
C SER A 12 10.84 -0.02 -9.67
N ASN A 13 11.70 0.97 -9.46
CA ASN A 13 13.04 1.01 -10.03
C ASN A 13 14.10 0.50 -9.05
N ASP A 14 13.73 0.25 -7.80
CA ASP A 14 14.61 -0.25 -6.75
C ASP A 14 13.78 -1.07 -5.76
N LEU A 15 13.75 -2.38 -5.96
CA LEU A 15 12.92 -3.27 -5.16
C LEU A 15 13.34 -3.33 -3.68
N GLU A 16 14.64 -3.21 -3.37
CA GLU A 16 15.08 -3.20 -1.97
C GLU A 16 14.56 -1.96 -1.25
N ARG A 17 14.63 -0.82 -1.90
CA ARG A 17 14.10 0.43 -1.35
C ARG A 17 12.58 0.36 -1.18
N SER A 18 11.88 -0.16 -2.18
CA SER A 18 10.43 -0.36 -2.10
C SER A 18 10.07 -1.35 -0.99
N ALA A 19 10.83 -2.43 -0.85
CA ALA A 19 10.58 -3.43 0.19
C ALA A 19 10.67 -2.82 1.59
N ARG A 20 11.67 -1.99 1.86
CA ARG A 20 11.77 -1.30 3.14
C ARG A 20 10.57 -0.41 3.41
N PHE A 21 10.13 0.33 2.40
CA PHE A 21 8.97 1.21 2.50
C PHE A 21 7.69 0.42 2.81
N TYR A 22 7.41 -0.62 2.01
CA TYR A 22 6.15 -1.38 2.16
C TYR A 22 6.15 -2.31 3.35
N ASP A 23 7.29 -2.86 3.75
CA ASP A 23 7.38 -3.63 5.01
C ASP A 23 6.94 -2.77 6.20
N ALA A 24 7.45 -1.54 6.28
CA ALA A 24 7.15 -0.66 7.39
C ALA A 24 5.72 -0.10 7.33
N THR A 25 5.30 0.38 6.16
CA THR A 25 4.00 1.03 6.02
C THR A 25 2.85 0.04 6.14
N LEU A 26 2.93 -1.09 5.44
CA LEU A 26 1.85 -2.07 5.44
C LEU A 26 1.75 -2.83 6.75
N ALA A 27 2.84 -2.94 7.52
CA ALA A 27 2.79 -3.49 8.88
C ALA A 27 1.87 -2.67 9.79
N SER A 28 1.79 -1.36 9.60
CA SER A 28 0.88 -0.50 10.37
C SER A 28 -0.59 -0.82 10.14
N LEU A 29 -0.91 -1.42 8.99
CA LEU A 29 -2.24 -1.90 8.65
C LEU A 29 -2.44 -3.39 8.93
N GLY A 30 -1.42 -4.06 9.48
CA GLY A 30 -1.48 -5.48 9.83
C GLY A 30 -1.12 -6.44 8.69
N TYR A 31 -0.55 -5.96 7.61
CA TYR A 31 -0.18 -6.81 6.47
C TYR A 31 1.28 -7.22 6.52
N ARG A 32 1.55 -8.43 6.02
CA ARG A 32 2.88 -9.02 5.90
C ARG A 32 3.19 -9.35 4.45
N ARG A 33 4.46 -9.62 4.17
CA ARG A 33 4.84 -10.13 2.85
C ARG A 33 4.12 -11.44 2.56
N CYS A 34 3.72 -11.59 1.30
CA CYS A 34 3.19 -12.84 0.79
C CYS A 34 4.29 -13.91 0.80
N ASP A 35 3.91 -15.13 1.17
CA ASP A 35 4.82 -16.27 1.14
C ASP A 35 4.76 -16.94 -0.23
N THR A 36 5.87 -16.81 -0.99
CA THR A 36 6.02 -17.42 -2.31
C THR A 36 7.06 -18.55 -2.32
N SER A 37 7.49 -19.00 -1.14
CA SER A 37 8.60 -19.96 -0.99
C SER A 37 8.32 -21.33 -1.61
N GLY A 38 7.05 -21.70 -1.78
CA GLY A 38 6.65 -22.97 -2.40
C GLY A 38 6.58 -22.94 -3.92
N GLU A 39 6.93 -21.82 -4.54
CA GLU A 39 6.80 -21.63 -5.99
C GLU A 39 8.16 -21.45 -6.66
N SER A 40 8.16 -21.49 -8.00
CA SER A 40 9.39 -21.32 -8.76
C SER A 40 10.01 -19.94 -8.52
N GLU A 41 11.29 -19.92 -8.14
CA GLU A 41 12.04 -18.67 -7.95
C GLU A 41 11.99 -17.75 -9.16
N THR A 42 11.98 -18.32 -10.35
CA THR A 42 11.95 -17.55 -11.60
C THR A 42 10.65 -16.79 -11.78
N SER A 43 9.55 -17.31 -11.24
CA SER A 43 8.24 -16.66 -11.33
C SER A 43 8.16 -15.38 -10.51
N TRP A 44 8.96 -15.28 -9.45
CA TRP A 44 8.91 -14.18 -8.50
C TRP A 44 10.11 -13.25 -8.57
N ASN A 45 11.00 -13.48 -9.53
CA ASN A 45 12.14 -12.60 -9.73
C ASN A 45 11.65 -11.21 -10.16
N GLY A 46 11.93 -10.20 -9.32
CA GLY A 46 11.50 -8.84 -9.56
C GLY A 46 10.10 -8.51 -9.03
N TRP A 47 9.51 -9.36 -8.20
CA TRP A 47 8.19 -9.16 -7.58
C TRP A 47 8.28 -9.35 -6.07
N ILE A 48 7.64 -8.46 -5.32
CA ILE A 48 7.44 -8.60 -3.87
C ILE A 48 5.99 -8.20 -3.59
N GLY A 49 5.28 -9.01 -2.79
CA GLY A 49 3.88 -8.76 -2.46
C GLY A 49 3.63 -8.69 -0.96
N TRP A 50 2.57 -7.99 -0.60
CA TRP A 50 2.07 -7.88 0.79
C TRP A 50 0.57 -8.12 0.80
N GLY A 51 0.10 -8.76 1.83
CA GLY A 51 -1.31 -9.05 1.99
C GLY A 51 -1.58 -10.55 2.01
N LEU A 52 -2.70 -10.96 1.42
CA LEU A 52 -3.11 -12.35 1.38
C LEU A 52 -2.76 -12.96 0.02
N TYR A 53 -2.00 -14.03 0.05
CA TYR A 53 -1.68 -14.84 -1.11
C TYR A 53 -1.53 -16.29 -0.66
N GLU A 54 -2.37 -17.16 -1.18
CA GLU A 54 -2.26 -18.59 -0.97
C GLU A 54 -1.82 -19.26 -2.27
N GLN A 55 -1.24 -20.44 -2.11
CA GLN A 55 -0.60 -21.20 -3.17
C GLN A 55 -1.33 -21.13 -4.52
N GLU A 56 -0.57 -20.85 -5.57
CA GLU A 56 -1.05 -20.74 -6.94
C GLU A 56 -2.11 -19.65 -7.15
N GLY A 57 -2.20 -18.70 -6.22
CA GLY A 57 -3.13 -17.58 -6.34
C GLY A 57 -4.60 -17.96 -6.21
N ALA A 58 -4.90 -19.12 -5.64
CA ALA A 58 -6.28 -19.55 -5.40
C ALA A 58 -7.02 -18.59 -4.47
N VAL A 59 -6.30 -18.01 -3.50
CA VAL A 59 -6.80 -16.95 -2.63
C VAL A 59 -5.82 -15.79 -2.72
N GLN A 60 -6.32 -14.62 -3.10
CA GLN A 60 -5.46 -13.47 -3.27
C GLN A 60 -6.20 -12.17 -2.93
N ASP A 61 -5.53 -11.33 -2.18
CA ASP A 61 -5.89 -9.93 -1.92
C ASP A 61 -4.59 -9.23 -1.52
N ALA A 62 -3.80 -8.84 -2.51
CA ALA A 62 -2.43 -8.44 -2.30
C ALA A 62 -2.03 -7.22 -3.12
N LEU A 63 -1.10 -6.45 -2.57
CA LEU A 63 -0.40 -5.40 -3.30
C LEU A 63 0.98 -5.93 -3.68
N TRP A 64 1.27 -5.94 -4.98
CA TRP A 64 2.56 -6.35 -5.52
C TRP A 64 3.35 -5.15 -6.00
N VAL A 65 4.63 -5.19 -5.75
CA VAL A 65 5.59 -4.23 -6.29
C VAL A 65 6.55 -4.99 -7.18
N CYS A 66 6.78 -4.48 -8.39
CA CYS A 66 7.54 -5.22 -9.38
C CYS A 66 8.35 -4.31 -10.31
N LYS A 67 9.33 -4.91 -10.94
CA LYS A 67 9.92 -4.30 -12.13
C LYS A 67 8.88 -4.35 -13.26
N PRO A 68 8.74 -3.29 -14.06
CA PRO A 68 7.80 -3.32 -15.18
C PRO A 68 8.05 -4.50 -16.11
N PHE A 69 6.95 -5.14 -16.53
CA PHE A 69 7.01 -6.35 -17.35
C PHE A 69 7.75 -6.14 -18.67
N ASN A 70 7.67 -4.94 -19.25
CA ASN A 70 8.33 -4.63 -20.53
C ASN A 70 9.84 -4.34 -20.38
N GLY A 71 10.36 -4.38 -19.15
CA GLY A 71 11.76 -4.10 -18.89
C GLY A 71 12.15 -2.63 -18.87
N ASP A 72 11.22 -1.74 -19.19
CA ASP A 72 11.48 -0.32 -19.14
C ASP A 72 11.47 0.19 -17.68
N ARG A 73 11.97 1.39 -17.50
CA ARG A 73 11.97 2.06 -16.21
C ARG A 73 10.53 2.28 -15.74
N ALA A 74 10.26 2.04 -14.45
CA ALA A 74 8.97 2.32 -13.87
C ALA A 74 8.70 3.83 -13.87
N SER A 75 7.47 4.19 -14.20
CA SER A 75 6.97 5.56 -14.13
C SER A 75 5.58 5.55 -13.54
N VAL A 76 5.17 6.69 -12.96
CA VAL A 76 3.85 6.80 -12.35
C VAL A 76 2.82 7.26 -13.36
N GLY A 77 1.59 6.80 -13.19
CA GLY A 77 0.45 7.33 -13.95
C GLY A 77 -0.05 8.62 -13.31
N ASN A 78 -0.12 9.70 -14.09
CA ASN A 78 -0.72 10.94 -13.61
C ASN A 78 -2.23 10.72 -13.40
N GLY A 79 -2.69 10.93 -12.18
CA GLY A 79 -4.08 10.68 -11.80
C GLY A 79 -4.31 9.29 -11.19
N SER A 80 -3.31 8.40 -11.19
CA SER A 80 -3.42 7.09 -10.56
C SER A 80 -3.16 7.18 -9.05
N MET A 81 -3.97 6.45 -8.29
CA MET A 81 -3.83 6.38 -6.84
C MET A 81 -4.42 5.06 -6.35
N VAL A 82 -3.76 4.44 -5.38
CA VAL A 82 -4.29 3.27 -4.67
C VAL A 82 -4.70 3.70 -3.28
N ALA A 83 -5.95 3.43 -2.92
CA ALA A 83 -6.47 3.74 -1.58
C ALA A 83 -6.59 2.46 -0.76
N LEU A 84 -6.01 2.48 0.43
CA LEU A 84 -5.95 1.35 1.35
C LEU A 84 -6.82 1.66 2.57
N TRP A 85 -7.53 0.64 3.07
CA TRP A 85 -8.33 0.77 4.27
C TRP A 85 -7.47 0.75 5.53
N ALA A 86 -7.76 1.67 6.44
CA ALA A 86 -7.31 1.63 7.83
C ALA A 86 -8.52 1.43 8.75
N LYS A 87 -8.34 0.73 9.86
CA LYS A 87 -9.42 0.43 10.80
C LYS A 87 -9.73 1.59 11.72
N ASN A 88 -8.75 2.46 11.97
CA ASN A 88 -8.85 3.58 12.89
C ASN A 88 -7.89 4.69 12.49
N TRP A 89 -8.00 5.83 13.15
CA TRP A 89 -7.15 6.98 12.87
C TRP A 89 -5.68 6.73 13.18
N ARG A 90 -5.40 5.92 14.21
CA ARG A 90 -4.03 5.60 14.59
C ARG A 90 -3.31 4.86 13.45
N GLU A 91 -3.95 3.91 12.80
CA GLU A 91 -3.36 3.22 11.64
C GLU A 91 -3.03 4.19 10.51
N VAL A 92 -3.90 5.17 10.24
CA VAL A 92 -3.64 6.20 9.23
C VAL A 92 -2.40 7.02 9.63
N ASN A 93 -2.33 7.44 10.88
CA ASN A 93 -1.21 8.23 11.39
C ASN A 93 0.11 7.45 11.32
N GLU A 94 0.09 6.20 11.76
CA GLU A 94 1.27 5.32 11.77
C GLU A 94 1.77 5.03 10.35
N PHE A 95 0.85 4.80 9.42
CA PHE A 95 1.22 4.59 8.02
C PHE A 95 1.94 5.82 7.45
N HIS A 96 1.38 7.00 7.67
CA HIS A 96 1.96 8.25 7.19
C HIS A 96 3.37 8.47 7.78
N THR A 97 3.53 8.27 9.08
CA THR A 97 4.83 8.38 9.74
C THR A 97 5.84 7.39 9.15
N ALA A 98 5.45 6.13 9.03
CA ALA A 98 6.32 5.09 8.47
C ALA A 98 6.72 5.39 7.02
N ALA A 99 5.80 5.94 6.23
CA ALA A 99 6.06 6.34 4.85
C ALA A 99 7.17 7.39 4.76
N LEU A 100 7.07 8.43 5.58
CA LEU A 100 8.07 9.51 5.57
C LEU A 100 9.44 9.03 6.08
N VAL A 101 9.46 8.14 7.07
CA VAL A 101 10.71 7.59 7.62
C VAL A 101 11.40 6.68 6.60
N ASN A 102 10.67 6.04 5.71
CA ASN A 102 11.17 5.02 4.79
C ASN A 102 11.24 5.48 3.33
N GLY A 103 11.45 6.76 3.11
CA GLY A 103 11.76 7.29 1.76
C GLY A 103 10.57 7.78 0.96
N GLY A 104 9.38 7.77 1.53
CA GLY A 104 8.20 8.35 0.90
C GLY A 104 8.09 9.85 1.17
N THR A 105 7.14 10.47 0.49
CA THR A 105 6.84 11.90 0.67
C THR A 105 5.36 12.09 0.98
N SER A 106 5.03 13.18 1.68
CA SER A 106 3.64 13.49 2.01
C SER A 106 2.95 14.21 0.86
N GLU A 107 1.74 13.78 0.57
CA GLU A 107 0.80 14.46 -0.32
C GLU A 107 -0.42 14.99 0.45
N GLY A 108 -0.45 14.74 1.76
CA GLY A 108 -1.50 15.21 2.65
C GLY A 108 -1.39 14.56 4.02
N ALA A 109 -1.17 15.37 5.06
CA ALA A 109 -1.05 14.89 6.44
C ALA A 109 -2.36 14.24 6.91
N PRO A 110 -2.28 13.30 7.89
CA PRO A 110 -3.48 12.69 8.45
C PRO A 110 -4.46 13.73 8.97
N GLY A 111 -5.74 13.55 8.63
CA GLY A 111 -6.80 14.45 9.09
C GLY A 111 -8.12 14.17 8.41
N LEU A 112 -9.16 14.81 8.92
CA LEU A 112 -10.49 14.74 8.34
C LEU A 112 -10.53 15.51 7.02
N ARG A 113 -11.20 14.93 6.05
CA ARG A 113 -11.48 15.55 4.75
C ARG A 113 -12.98 15.79 4.65
N LEU A 114 -13.44 16.84 5.32
CA LEU A 114 -14.87 17.17 5.43
C LEU A 114 -15.52 17.41 4.07
N LEU A 115 -14.71 17.80 3.08
CA LEU A 115 -15.16 17.97 1.70
C LEU A 115 -15.79 16.67 1.15
N TYR A 116 -15.28 15.51 1.57
CA TYR A 116 -15.78 14.23 1.09
C TYR A 116 -16.88 13.67 1.99
N ASN A 117 -16.65 13.70 3.29
CA ASN A 117 -17.61 13.18 4.27
C ASN A 117 -17.15 13.57 5.68
N PRO A 118 -18.10 13.74 6.65
CA PRO A 118 -17.73 14.08 8.03
C PRO A 118 -16.84 13.06 8.73
N ASP A 119 -16.85 11.78 8.31
CA ASP A 119 -16.04 10.72 8.90
C ASP A 119 -14.84 10.31 8.04
N PHE A 120 -14.57 11.03 6.95
CA PHE A 120 -13.49 10.67 6.03
C PHE A 120 -12.16 11.15 6.58
N TYR A 121 -11.43 10.24 7.26
CA TYR A 121 -10.12 10.51 7.82
C TYR A 121 -9.06 9.84 6.96
N ALA A 122 -8.14 10.61 6.43
CA ALA A 122 -7.19 10.09 5.45
C ALA A 122 -5.84 10.78 5.53
N ALA A 123 -4.85 10.12 4.96
CA ALA A 123 -3.55 10.67 4.63
C ALA A 123 -3.18 10.25 3.21
N TYR A 124 -2.30 11.01 2.60
CA TYR A 124 -1.84 10.76 1.23
C TYR A 124 -0.32 10.82 1.21
N VAL A 125 0.29 9.84 0.56
CA VAL A 125 1.75 9.76 0.43
C VAL A 125 2.12 9.33 -0.99
N ARG A 126 3.39 9.54 -1.32
CA ARG A 126 4.03 8.87 -2.46
C ARG A 126 5.05 7.88 -1.94
N ASP A 127 5.12 6.72 -2.58
CA ASP A 127 6.18 5.77 -2.28
C ASP A 127 7.51 6.26 -2.89
N PRO A 128 8.65 5.58 -2.66
CA PRO A 128 9.94 6.04 -3.18
C PRO A 128 10.04 6.14 -4.70
N ASP A 129 9.17 5.45 -5.43
CA ASP A 129 9.09 5.53 -6.90
C ASP A 129 8.09 6.57 -7.38
N GLY A 130 7.36 7.21 -6.47
CA GLY A 130 6.38 8.24 -6.79
C GLY A 130 4.94 7.74 -6.93
N ASN A 131 4.68 6.45 -6.70
CA ASN A 131 3.32 5.92 -6.71
C ASN A 131 2.49 6.53 -5.59
N LYS A 132 1.31 7.04 -5.91
CA LYS A 132 0.45 7.71 -4.92
C LYS A 132 -0.42 6.72 -4.19
N LEU A 133 -0.44 6.84 -2.88
CA LEU A 133 -1.24 6.03 -1.98
C LEU A 133 -2.11 6.92 -1.11
N ALA A 134 -3.34 6.50 -0.89
CA ALA A 134 -4.21 7.05 0.14
C ALA A 134 -4.43 5.99 1.21
N ILE A 135 -4.50 6.42 2.46
CA ILE A 135 -4.85 5.56 3.58
C ILE A 135 -6.10 6.16 4.19
N VAL A 136 -7.19 5.39 4.23
CA VAL A 136 -8.53 5.91 4.50
C VAL A 136 -9.18 5.15 5.62
N CYS A 137 -9.70 5.89 6.60
CA CYS A 137 -10.56 5.35 7.65
C CYS A 137 -11.93 5.98 7.54
N ARG A 138 -12.98 5.16 7.54
CA ARG A 138 -14.38 5.58 7.50
C ARG A 138 -15.11 4.97 8.69
N GLY A 139 -16.17 5.66 9.13
CA GLY A 139 -17.02 5.16 10.21
C GLY A 139 -16.39 5.22 11.60
N PHE A 140 -15.23 5.81 11.73
CA PHE A 140 -14.49 5.90 12.98
C PHE A 140 -14.28 7.38 13.33
N THR A 141 -14.96 7.85 14.36
CA THR A 141 -14.91 9.26 14.76
C THR A 141 -13.83 9.52 15.81
N SER A 142 -13.52 10.79 16.06
CA SER A 142 -12.55 11.18 17.08
C SER A 142 -12.91 10.65 18.48
N ALA A 143 -14.21 10.51 18.77
CA ALA A 143 -14.67 9.93 20.03
C ALA A 143 -14.36 8.44 20.14
N GLN A 144 -14.28 7.73 19.02
CA GLN A 144 -13.95 6.31 18.94
C GLN A 144 -12.46 6.08 18.68
N GLY A 145 -11.79 7.07 18.10
CA GLY A 145 -10.43 6.97 17.59
C GLY A 145 -9.33 7.22 18.60
N GLN A 146 -9.69 7.54 19.81
CA GLN A 146 -8.73 7.90 20.86
C GLN A 146 -8.35 6.72 21.74
#